data_9d5d8b659ac077be8ba67184094de8d2
#
_entry.id   9d5d8b659ac077be8ba67184094de8d2
#
_cell.length_a   1.000
_cell.length_b   1.000
_cell.length_c   1.000
_cell.angle_alpha   90.00
_cell.angle_beta   90.00
_cell.angle_gamma   90.00
#
_symmetry.space_group_name_H-M   'P 1'
#
loop_
_entity.id
_entity.type
_entity.pdbx_description
1 polymer ?
#
loop_
_entity_poly.entity_id
_entity_poly.type
_entity_poly.pdbx_seq_one_letter_code
_entity_poly.pdbx_strand_id
1 'polypeptide(L)'
;MNNRPSSQKSIVLIHGGAGSHRPTPPQIEGLRQALQEGYALSQATQPALAIVEHMIGVLEASGLFNAGLGSFPQLDGKQRMDASIMEGQQLMAGGVASLEGYVHPIQAARLVMTKTDHVLVVGRHAKHLAQHFSLQRIPRATPSTQIRSPAPKHALIKSRSFSLYKKMGQYETVGAVALDLQGNLAAGASTGGVPVMFPGRVGDTPLIGSGVYADNSSGAISMTGLGESIIRMGMAKWLAVLLKAGYSPSRAARQALGELVSRIHGEAGCLILKSNGKFTIQHTTPWMAAGYWNGKGPPIVRDRFSARHSFRQPNS
;
A
#
# COMPACT_ATOMS: atom_id res chain seq x y z
N MET A 1 -43.19 10.55 -7.10
CA MET A 1 -42.47 9.29 -6.85
C MET A 1 -41.11 9.65 -6.27
N ASN A 2 -40.97 9.50 -4.95
CA ASN A 2 -39.71 9.83 -4.24
C ASN A 2 -38.68 8.69 -4.50
N ASN A 3 -37.81 8.89 -5.50
CA ASN A 3 -36.58 8.10 -5.59
C ASN A 3 -35.68 8.53 -4.44
N ARG A 4 -35.77 7.87 -3.29
CA ARG A 4 -34.69 7.89 -2.31
C ARG A 4 -33.44 7.30 -3.00
N PRO A 5 -32.32 8.00 -3.08
CA PRO A 5 -31.10 7.39 -3.59
C PRO A 5 -30.81 6.17 -2.72
N SER A 6 -30.53 5.02 -3.34
CA SER A 6 -30.10 3.83 -2.64
C SER A 6 -28.96 4.24 -1.73
N SER A 7 -29.08 4.02 -0.41
CA SER A 7 -28.05 4.41 0.55
C SER A 7 -26.71 3.83 0.10
N GLN A 8 -25.82 4.71 -0.35
CA GLN A 8 -24.47 4.33 -0.80
C GLN A 8 -23.78 3.63 0.38
N LYS A 9 -23.27 2.44 0.15
CA LYS A 9 -22.59 1.67 1.20
C LYS A 9 -21.13 2.04 1.21
N SER A 10 -20.64 2.38 2.38
CA SER A 10 -19.19 2.49 2.58
C SER A 10 -18.53 1.12 2.46
N ILE A 11 -17.33 1.11 1.88
CA ILE A 11 -16.51 -0.10 1.70
C ILE A 11 -15.05 0.27 1.97
N VAL A 12 -14.38 -0.55 2.77
CA VAL A 12 -12.97 -0.39 3.08
C VAL A 12 -12.23 -1.69 2.76
N LEU A 13 -11.04 -1.56 2.14
CA LEU A 13 -10.13 -2.67 1.88
C LEU A 13 -8.75 -2.32 2.43
N ILE A 14 -8.01 -3.35 2.87
CA ILE A 14 -6.66 -3.21 3.43
C ILE A 14 -5.77 -4.37 3.00
N HIS A 15 -4.45 -4.13 2.88
CA HIS A 15 -3.44 -5.18 2.78
C HIS A 15 -2.26 -4.92 3.69
N GLY A 16 -1.61 -5.99 4.11
CA GLY A 16 -0.37 -6.01 4.90
C GLY A 16 0.84 -6.51 4.12
N GLY A 17 0.77 -6.47 2.77
CA GLY A 17 1.86 -6.90 1.90
C GLY A 17 1.60 -8.19 1.14
N ALA A 18 2.29 -8.35 0.01
CA ALA A 18 2.29 -9.55 -0.81
C ALA A 18 3.71 -10.12 -0.86
N GLY A 19 3.89 -11.44 -0.63
CA GLY A 19 5.22 -12.03 -0.56
C GLY A 19 5.24 -13.56 -0.45
N SER A 20 6.41 -14.10 -0.14
CA SER A 20 6.64 -15.54 -0.01
C SER A 20 6.34 -16.10 1.40
N HIS A 21 6.27 -15.24 2.41
CA HIS A 21 6.05 -15.65 3.80
C HIS A 21 4.57 -15.59 4.18
N ARG A 22 4.15 -16.61 4.92
CA ARG A 22 2.78 -16.65 5.44
C ARG A 22 2.62 -15.58 6.53
N PRO A 23 1.54 -14.77 6.48
CA PRO A 23 1.25 -13.79 7.52
C PRO A 23 1.10 -14.46 8.89
N THR A 24 1.58 -13.78 9.92
CA THR A 24 1.46 -14.24 11.31
C THR A 24 0.07 -13.92 11.89
N PRO A 25 -0.41 -14.67 12.91
CA PRO A 25 -1.67 -14.34 13.57
C PRO A 25 -1.76 -12.89 14.07
N PRO A 26 -0.73 -12.27 14.69
CA PRO A 26 -0.77 -10.86 15.05
C PRO A 26 -0.96 -9.91 13.85
N GLN A 27 -0.36 -10.20 12.69
CA GLN A 27 -0.58 -9.41 11.47
C GLN A 27 -2.02 -9.49 10.97
N ILE A 28 -2.63 -10.68 11.00
CA ILE A 28 -4.05 -10.86 10.65
C ILE A 28 -4.96 -10.07 11.59
N GLU A 29 -4.66 -10.07 12.90
CA GLU A 29 -5.43 -9.31 13.87
C GLU A 29 -5.24 -7.81 13.74
N GLY A 30 -4.01 -7.33 13.46
CA GLY A 30 -3.74 -5.92 13.17
C GLY A 30 -4.53 -5.40 11.95
N LEU A 31 -4.65 -6.21 10.89
CA LEU A 31 -5.50 -5.88 9.75
C LEU A 31 -6.99 -5.84 10.13
N ARG A 32 -7.45 -6.75 10.98
CA ARG A 32 -8.83 -6.77 11.47
C ARG A 32 -9.15 -5.51 12.26
N GLN A 33 -8.28 -5.13 13.18
CA GLN A 33 -8.41 -3.91 13.98
C GLN A 33 -8.49 -2.68 13.06
N ALA A 34 -7.54 -2.51 12.14
CA ALA A 34 -7.52 -1.37 11.22
C ALA A 34 -8.80 -1.30 10.35
N LEU A 35 -9.34 -2.45 9.90
CA LEU A 35 -10.62 -2.51 9.18
C LEU A 35 -11.80 -2.08 10.06
N GLN A 36 -11.83 -2.50 11.32
CA GLN A 36 -12.90 -2.15 12.26
C GLN A 36 -12.91 -0.65 12.54
N GLU A 37 -11.74 -0.07 12.81
CA GLU A 37 -11.60 1.36 13.06
C GLU A 37 -11.92 2.19 11.80
N GLY A 38 -11.41 1.79 10.63
CA GLY A 38 -11.69 2.47 9.36
C GLY A 38 -13.17 2.42 8.98
N TYR A 39 -13.84 1.29 9.21
CA TYR A 39 -15.27 1.16 8.97
C TYR A 39 -16.09 2.00 9.96
N ALA A 40 -15.71 2.06 11.24
CA ALA A 40 -16.35 2.92 12.22
C ALA A 40 -16.27 4.41 11.81
N LEU A 41 -15.11 4.86 11.32
CA LEU A 41 -14.96 6.21 10.76
C LEU A 41 -15.90 6.45 9.58
N SER A 42 -16.08 5.46 8.72
CA SER A 42 -16.99 5.57 7.58
C SER A 42 -18.45 5.72 8.02
N GLN A 43 -18.86 5.04 9.10
CA GLN A 43 -20.19 5.20 9.67
C GLN A 43 -20.37 6.56 10.36
N ALA A 44 -19.29 7.15 10.87
CA ALA A 44 -19.24 8.53 11.36
C ALA A 44 -19.12 9.58 10.22
N THR A 45 -19.42 9.20 8.98
CA THR A 45 -19.42 10.06 7.78
C THR A 45 -18.09 10.72 7.45
N GLN A 46 -16.99 10.15 7.93
CA GLN A 46 -15.65 10.65 7.58
C GLN A 46 -15.34 10.42 6.09
N PRO A 47 -14.63 11.35 5.43
CA PRO A 47 -14.27 11.21 4.02
C PRO A 47 -13.30 10.03 3.81
N ALA A 48 -13.38 9.41 2.63
CA ALA A 48 -12.56 8.26 2.24
C ALA A 48 -11.06 8.46 2.50
N LEU A 49 -10.58 9.68 2.29
CA LEU A 49 -9.19 10.05 2.52
C LEU A 49 -8.76 9.95 4.00
N ALA A 50 -9.61 10.39 4.92
CA ALA A 50 -9.36 10.28 6.37
C ALA A 50 -9.41 8.81 6.84
N ILE A 51 -10.30 8.02 6.25
CA ILE A 51 -10.43 6.59 6.53
C ILE A 51 -9.15 5.86 6.11
N VAL A 52 -8.64 6.10 4.90
CA VAL A 52 -7.42 5.49 4.38
C VAL A 52 -6.21 5.89 5.22
N GLU A 53 -6.06 7.18 5.53
CA GLU A 53 -4.97 7.68 6.38
C GLU A 53 -4.98 6.98 7.75
N HIS A 54 -6.14 6.90 8.41
CA HIS A 54 -6.28 6.26 9.71
C HIS A 54 -5.92 4.77 9.66
N MET A 55 -6.49 4.01 8.71
CA MET A 55 -6.23 2.58 8.59
C MET A 55 -4.75 2.27 8.40
N ILE A 56 -4.06 3.04 7.57
CA ILE A 56 -2.61 2.89 7.35
C ILE A 56 -1.85 3.29 8.62
N GLY A 57 -2.24 4.38 9.28
CA GLY A 57 -1.65 4.85 10.53
C GLY A 57 -1.70 3.80 11.66
N VAL A 58 -2.80 3.05 11.78
CA VAL A 58 -2.91 1.92 12.73
C VAL A 58 -1.85 0.85 12.43
N LEU A 59 -1.65 0.51 11.15
CA LEU A 59 -0.65 -0.48 10.76
C LEU A 59 0.79 0.02 10.95
N GLU A 60 1.07 1.30 10.65
CA GLU A 60 2.37 1.93 10.88
C GLU A 60 2.76 1.95 12.37
N ALA A 61 1.79 2.21 13.26
CA ALA A 61 2.01 2.24 14.71
C ALA A 61 2.15 0.85 15.34
N SER A 62 1.67 -0.20 14.69
CA SER A 62 1.64 -1.56 15.25
C SER A 62 3.03 -2.20 15.39
N GLY A 63 4.01 -1.80 14.55
CA GLY A 63 5.32 -2.46 14.46
C GLY A 63 5.29 -3.87 13.85
N LEU A 64 4.12 -4.34 13.40
CA LEU A 64 3.92 -5.71 12.88
C LEU A 64 4.22 -5.83 11.38
N PHE A 65 4.25 -4.71 10.67
CA PHE A 65 4.41 -4.64 9.21
C PHE A 65 5.65 -3.82 8.85
N ASN A 66 6.16 -4.01 7.66
CA ASN A 66 7.26 -3.19 7.13
C ASN A 66 6.75 -1.80 6.71
N ALA A 67 6.28 -1.04 7.67
CA ALA A 67 5.81 0.34 7.57
C ALA A 67 5.88 1.01 8.93
N GLY A 68 6.12 2.32 9.01
CA GLY A 68 6.21 3.05 10.26
C GLY A 68 7.23 2.44 11.23
N LEU A 69 6.81 2.08 12.44
CA LEU A 69 7.67 1.50 13.48
C LEU A 69 8.36 0.19 13.06
N GLY A 70 7.68 -0.64 12.24
CA GLY A 70 8.20 -1.94 11.80
C GLY A 70 9.05 -1.89 10.54
N SER A 71 9.39 -0.70 10.03
CA SER A 71 10.15 -0.54 8.80
C SER A 71 11.52 -1.21 8.83
N PHE A 72 11.88 -1.92 7.77
CA PHE A 72 13.20 -2.54 7.65
C PHE A 72 14.32 -1.49 7.50
N PRO A 73 15.48 -1.69 8.16
CA PRO A 73 16.64 -0.86 7.93
C PRO A 73 17.25 -1.13 6.55
N GLN A 74 17.76 -0.08 5.92
CA GLN A 74 18.58 -0.16 4.72
C GLN A 74 20.00 -0.68 5.05
N LEU A 75 20.84 -0.90 4.03
CA LEU A 75 22.22 -1.40 4.20
C LEU A 75 23.10 -0.55 5.14
N ASP A 76 22.81 0.73 5.26
CA ASP A 76 23.50 1.64 6.18
C ASP A 76 22.95 1.63 7.61
N GLY A 77 21.97 0.74 7.88
CA GLY A 77 21.33 0.58 9.19
C GLY A 77 20.25 1.62 9.49
N LYS A 78 19.89 2.49 8.56
CA LYS A 78 18.85 3.50 8.75
C LYS A 78 17.52 3.03 8.20
N GLN A 79 16.45 3.27 8.99
CA GLN A 79 15.08 3.13 8.51
C GLN A 79 14.70 4.35 7.68
N ARG A 80 14.32 4.11 6.42
CA ARG A 80 13.74 5.13 5.53
C ARG A 80 12.43 4.61 4.99
N MET A 81 11.45 5.46 5.01
CA MET A 81 10.06 5.10 4.75
C MET A 81 9.52 5.92 3.60
N ASP A 82 8.65 5.28 2.83
CA ASP A 82 7.95 5.87 1.70
C ASP A 82 6.44 5.75 1.96
N ALA A 83 5.67 6.78 1.61
CA ALA A 83 4.21 6.73 1.67
C ALA A 83 3.59 7.63 0.61
N SER A 84 2.39 7.29 0.16
CA SER A 84 1.56 8.18 -0.63
C SER A 84 0.07 7.99 -0.35
N ILE A 85 -0.68 9.05 -0.61
CA ILE A 85 -2.13 9.08 -0.47
C ILE A 85 -2.73 9.93 -1.60
N MET A 86 -3.90 9.49 -2.11
CA MET A 86 -4.60 10.18 -3.19
C MET A 86 -6.11 10.08 -2.99
N GLU A 87 -6.82 11.18 -3.26
CA GLU A 87 -8.28 11.19 -3.31
C GLU A 87 -8.77 11.26 -4.76
N GLY A 88 -9.96 10.69 -5.00
CA GLY A 88 -10.45 10.45 -6.36
C GLY A 88 -11.37 11.54 -6.92
N GLN A 89 -11.76 12.55 -6.16
CA GLN A 89 -12.70 13.57 -6.59
C GLN A 89 -12.01 14.69 -7.38
N GLN A 90 -10.94 15.24 -6.82
CA GLN A 90 -10.15 16.32 -7.41
C GLN A 90 -8.78 15.86 -7.89
N LEU A 91 -8.47 14.57 -7.71
CA LEU A 91 -7.18 13.97 -8.03
C LEU A 91 -6.01 14.55 -7.22
N MET A 92 -6.30 15.09 -6.04
CA MET A 92 -5.26 15.59 -5.15
C MET A 92 -4.47 14.40 -4.58
N ALA A 93 -3.16 14.56 -4.55
CA ALA A 93 -2.26 13.52 -4.09
C ALA A 93 -1.07 14.10 -3.32
N GLY A 94 -0.52 13.31 -2.41
CA GLY A 94 0.71 13.64 -1.73
C GLY A 94 1.54 12.39 -1.44
N GLY A 95 2.85 12.56 -1.44
CA GLY A 95 3.79 11.49 -1.17
C GLY A 95 5.05 12.00 -0.47
N VAL A 96 5.66 11.09 0.28
CA VAL A 96 6.98 11.26 0.85
C VAL A 96 7.84 10.04 0.53
N ALA A 97 9.12 10.26 0.23
CA ALA A 97 10.07 9.19 0.03
C ALA A 97 11.32 9.42 0.88
N SER A 98 11.93 8.32 1.34
CA SER A 98 13.13 8.35 2.19
C SER A 98 12.94 9.19 3.47
N LEU A 99 11.76 9.16 4.08
CA LEU A 99 11.48 9.84 5.35
C LEU A 99 12.13 9.08 6.50
N GLU A 100 12.88 9.78 7.37
CA GLU A 100 13.58 9.20 8.53
C GLU A 100 12.97 9.67 9.86
N GLY A 101 12.72 8.71 10.79
CA GLY A 101 12.51 9.00 12.21
C GLY A 101 11.10 9.41 12.62
N TYR A 102 10.08 9.10 11.83
CA TYR A 102 8.67 9.37 12.14
C TYR A 102 7.82 8.10 12.12
N VAL A 103 6.83 8.05 13.02
CA VAL A 103 5.95 6.87 13.16
C VAL A 103 4.99 6.73 11.98
N HIS A 104 4.49 7.87 11.47
CA HIS A 104 3.42 7.91 10.49
C HIS A 104 3.83 8.60 9.17
N PRO A 105 4.54 7.90 8.27
CA PRO A 105 4.83 8.41 6.93
C PRO A 105 3.59 8.83 6.16
N ILE A 106 2.45 8.14 6.36
CA ILE A 106 1.18 8.46 5.68
C ILE A 106 0.66 9.86 6.05
N GLN A 107 0.84 10.30 7.31
CA GLN A 107 0.50 11.66 7.72
C GLN A 107 1.40 12.69 7.03
N ALA A 108 2.69 12.41 6.88
CA ALA A 108 3.59 13.28 6.14
C ALA A 108 3.18 13.40 4.66
N ALA A 109 2.78 12.29 4.02
CA ALA A 109 2.23 12.30 2.67
C ALA A 109 0.93 13.14 2.59
N ARG A 110 0.05 13.02 3.58
CA ARG A 110 -1.16 13.84 3.70
C ARG A 110 -0.84 15.34 3.82
N LEU A 111 0.19 15.70 4.59
CA LEU A 111 0.63 17.10 4.72
C LEU A 111 1.17 17.66 3.40
N VAL A 112 1.93 16.87 2.63
CA VAL A 112 2.36 17.29 1.28
C VAL A 112 1.15 17.66 0.45
N MET A 113 0.11 16.81 0.41
CA MET A 113 -1.10 17.03 -0.37
C MET A 113 -1.89 18.27 0.08
N THR A 114 -1.98 18.54 1.40
CA THR A 114 -2.93 19.53 1.95
C THR A 114 -2.30 20.85 2.35
N LYS A 115 -0.98 20.91 2.47
CA LYS A 115 -0.23 22.07 2.97
C LYS A 115 0.78 22.64 1.99
N THR A 116 0.90 22.01 0.81
CA THR A 116 1.83 22.46 -0.23
C THR A 116 1.18 22.30 -1.61
N ASP A 117 1.75 22.95 -2.62
CA ASP A 117 1.40 22.75 -4.03
C ASP A 117 2.16 21.58 -4.68
N HIS A 118 2.90 20.80 -3.89
CA HIS A 118 3.73 19.70 -4.35
C HIS A 118 2.99 18.37 -4.20
N VAL A 119 3.39 17.38 -5.03
CA VAL A 119 2.89 16.01 -4.94
C VAL A 119 3.88 15.09 -4.21
N LEU A 120 5.18 15.33 -4.33
CA LEU A 120 6.19 14.45 -3.73
C LEU A 120 7.34 15.26 -3.13
N VAL A 121 7.65 14.98 -1.85
CA VAL A 121 8.79 15.56 -1.12
C VAL A 121 9.67 14.43 -0.59
N VAL A 122 11.01 14.56 -0.70
CA VAL A 122 11.93 13.45 -0.43
C VAL A 122 12.99 13.76 0.62
N GLY A 123 13.44 12.73 1.34
CA GLY A 123 14.61 12.73 2.21
C GLY A 123 14.55 13.78 3.33
N ARG A 124 15.65 14.55 3.48
CA ARG A 124 15.75 15.54 4.56
C ARG A 124 14.64 16.61 4.51
N HIS A 125 14.13 16.93 3.34
CA HIS A 125 13.08 17.94 3.18
C HIS A 125 11.71 17.41 3.60
N ALA A 126 11.40 16.13 3.36
CA ALA A 126 10.25 15.45 3.95
C ALA A 126 10.34 15.43 5.48
N LYS A 127 11.55 15.20 6.03
CA LYS A 127 11.81 15.28 7.47
C LYS A 127 11.58 16.69 8.05
N HIS A 128 12.00 17.73 7.33
CA HIS A 128 11.77 19.13 7.77
C HIS A 128 10.26 19.44 7.76
N LEU A 129 9.52 19.00 6.74
CA LEU A 129 8.06 19.14 6.71
C LEU A 129 7.40 18.45 7.92
N ALA A 130 7.75 17.18 8.16
CA ALA A 130 7.23 16.41 9.29
C ALA A 130 7.57 17.06 10.64
N GLN A 131 8.76 17.65 10.77
CA GLN A 131 9.18 18.40 11.96
C GLN A 131 8.37 19.69 12.14
N HIS A 132 8.17 20.45 11.07
CA HIS A 132 7.42 21.71 11.08
C HIS A 132 5.98 21.50 11.60
N PHE A 133 5.34 20.41 11.17
CA PHE A 133 3.99 20.04 11.61
C PHE A 133 3.95 19.14 12.85
N SER A 134 5.07 18.99 13.57
CA SER A 134 5.17 18.26 14.84
C SER A 134 4.66 16.83 14.79
N LEU A 135 4.90 16.12 13.67
CA LEU A 135 4.53 14.71 13.55
C LEU A 135 5.25 13.86 14.60
N GLN A 136 4.61 12.76 15.01
CA GLN A 136 5.13 11.85 16.03
C GLN A 136 6.44 11.21 15.59
N ARG A 137 7.49 11.39 16.38
CA ARG A 137 8.81 10.79 16.16
C ARG A 137 8.88 9.37 16.69
N ILE A 138 9.65 8.54 16.02
CA ILE A 138 10.03 7.22 16.55
C ILE A 138 10.86 7.44 17.81
N PRO A 139 10.49 6.82 18.95
CA PRO A 139 11.26 6.92 20.20
C PRO A 139 12.70 6.40 20.00
N ARG A 140 13.70 7.11 20.57
CA ARG A 140 15.13 6.75 20.42
C ARG A 140 15.50 5.37 20.97
N ALA A 141 14.69 4.83 21.89
CA ALA A 141 14.93 3.56 22.58
C ALA A 141 14.10 2.39 22.04
N THR A 142 13.37 2.55 20.95
CA THR A 142 12.68 1.42 20.34
C THR A 142 13.75 0.52 19.72
N PRO A 143 13.97 -0.72 20.25
CA PRO A 143 14.78 -1.67 19.53
C PRO A 143 14.06 -1.85 18.18
N SER A 144 14.70 -1.39 17.09
CA SER A 144 14.27 -1.86 15.79
C SER A 144 14.17 -3.38 15.91
N THR A 145 13.08 -3.97 15.45
CA THR A 145 12.99 -5.42 15.27
C THR A 145 14.25 -5.79 14.51
N GLN A 146 15.28 -6.24 15.24
CA GLN A 146 16.62 -6.44 14.71
C GLN A 146 16.56 -7.61 13.76
N ILE A 147 16.20 -7.35 12.53
CA ILE A 147 16.76 -8.14 11.45
C ILE A 147 18.24 -7.75 11.45
N ARG A 148 19.04 -8.48 12.20
CA ARG A 148 20.49 -8.45 12.06
C ARG A 148 20.75 -8.68 10.58
N SER A 149 21.13 -7.64 9.87
CA SER A 149 21.56 -7.76 8.48
C SER A 149 22.75 -8.71 8.45
N PRO A 150 22.65 -9.93 7.92
CA PRO A 150 23.75 -10.88 7.93
C PRO A 150 24.74 -10.66 6.80
N ALA A 151 24.57 -9.63 5.98
CA ALA A 151 25.39 -9.43 4.79
C ALA A 151 26.54 -8.43 5.01
N PRO A 152 27.78 -8.80 4.71
CA PRO A 152 28.90 -7.87 4.75
C PRO A 152 28.70 -6.77 3.71
N LYS A 153 28.91 -5.50 4.14
CA LYS A 153 28.70 -4.28 3.36
C LYS A 153 29.30 -4.29 1.93
N HIS A 154 30.32 -5.09 1.68
CA HIS A 154 31.00 -5.19 0.38
C HIS A 154 30.45 -6.27 -0.57
N ALA A 155 29.73 -7.28 -0.09
CA ALA A 155 29.21 -8.36 -0.93
C ALA A 155 27.99 -7.93 -1.75
N LEU A 156 27.24 -6.92 -1.28
CA LEU A 156 26.00 -6.46 -1.88
C LEU A 156 26.18 -5.52 -3.08
N ILE A 157 27.32 -4.82 -3.17
CA ILE A 157 27.63 -3.96 -4.31
C ILE A 157 28.00 -4.79 -5.55
N LYS A 158 28.52 -6.02 -5.38
CA LYS A 158 28.91 -6.92 -6.46
C LYS A 158 27.82 -7.85 -6.98
N SER A 159 26.76 -8.11 -6.19
CA SER A 159 25.62 -8.88 -6.67
C SER A 159 24.56 -7.96 -7.26
N ARG A 160 24.00 -8.34 -8.40
CA ARG A 160 22.74 -7.74 -8.85
C ARG A 160 21.72 -7.95 -7.75
N SER A 161 21.49 -6.93 -6.90
CA SER A 161 20.64 -6.96 -5.70
C SER A 161 19.23 -7.51 -5.98
N PHE A 162 18.76 -7.41 -7.24
CA PHE A 162 17.50 -7.93 -7.71
C PHE A 162 17.30 -9.44 -7.47
N SER A 163 18.32 -10.26 -7.66
CA SER A 163 18.23 -11.72 -7.39
C SER A 163 18.13 -12.03 -5.90
N LEU A 164 18.73 -11.18 -5.06
CA LEU A 164 18.68 -11.33 -3.62
C LEU A 164 17.29 -10.94 -3.08
N TYR A 165 16.72 -9.82 -3.54
CA TYR A 165 15.36 -9.41 -3.15
C TYR A 165 14.32 -10.45 -3.54
N LYS A 166 14.44 -11.04 -4.73
CA LYS A 166 13.55 -12.11 -5.17
C LYS A 166 13.66 -13.36 -4.31
N LYS A 167 14.88 -13.71 -3.86
CA LYS A 167 15.11 -14.84 -2.92
C LYS A 167 14.55 -14.56 -1.53
N MET A 168 14.63 -13.33 -1.04
CA MET A 168 14.09 -12.96 0.28
C MET A 168 12.57 -12.88 0.30
N GLY A 169 11.93 -12.54 -0.84
CA GLY A 169 10.47 -12.60 -1.03
C GLY A 169 9.61 -11.85 -0.01
N GLN A 170 10.22 -10.92 0.75
CA GLN A 170 9.53 -10.14 1.79
C GLN A 170 9.16 -8.77 1.25
N TYR A 171 7.91 -8.62 0.83
CA TYR A 171 7.34 -7.34 0.37
C TYR A 171 6.12 -7.02 1.24
N GLU A 172 6.34 -6.35 2.38
CA GLU A 172 5.32 -6.14 3.40
C GLU A 172 4.84 -4.68 3.44
N THR A 173 4.62 -4.09 2.28
CA THR A 173 3.97 -2.78 2.14
C THR A 173 2.54 -2.84 2.67
N VAL A 174 2.14 -1.88 3.51
CA VAL A 174 0.75 -1.73 3.92
C VAL A 174 0.01 -0.76 3.00
N GLY A 175 -1.28 -1.02 2.77
CA GLY A 175 -2.08 -0.10 1.96
C GLY A 175 -3.57 -0.30 2.16
N ALA A 176 -4.33 0.75 1.84
CA ALA A 176 -5.77 0.77 1.98
C ALA A 176 -6.45 1.52 0.84
N VAL A 177 -7.69 1.14 0.55
CA VAL A 177 -8.60 1.89 -0.31
C VAL A 177 -9.97 1.98 0.35
N ALA A 178 -10.65 3.11 0.20
CA ALA A 178 -11.97 3.34 0.77
C ALA A 178 -12.93 3.98 -0.23
N LEU A 179 -14.20 3.63 -0.07
CA LEU A 179 -15.36 4.31 -0.65
C LEU A 179 -16.18 4.83 0.52
N ASP A 180 -16.39 6.14 0.60
CA ASP A 180 -17.21 6.76 1.63
C ASP A 180 -18.70 6.78 1.28
N LEU A 181 -19.52 7.26 2.23
CA LEU A 181 -20.97 7.38 2.05
C LEU A 181 -21.37 8.45 1.03
N GLN A 182 -20.47 9.38 0.67
CA GLN A 182 -20.66 10.40 -0.35
C GLN A 182 -20.30 9.90 -1.76
N GLY A 183 -19.74 8.69 -1.87
CA GLY A 183 -19.32 8.10 -3.15
C GLY A 183 -17.90 8.46 -3.59
N ASN A 184 -17.12 9.07 -2.72
CA ASN A 184 -15.75 9.40 -3.01
C ASN A 184 -14.82 8.23 -2.71
N LEU A 185 -13.79 8.12 -3.52
CA LEU A 185 -12.74 7.11 -3.42
C LEU A 185 -11.44 7.73 -2.90
N ALA A 186 -10.70 6.96 -2.13
CA ALA A 186 -9.32 7.27 -1.78
C ALA A 186 -8.46 6.00 -1.76
N ALA A 187 -7.16 6.17 -1.96
CA ALA A 187 -6.15 5.13 -1.88
C ALA A 187 -4.89 5.65 -1.20
N GLY A 188 -4.19 4.77 -0.51
CA GLY A 188 -2.90 5.08 0.09
C GLY A 188 -2.07 3.82 0.33
N ALA A 189 -0.77 4.03 0.53
CA ALA A 189 0.17 2.99 0.91
C ALA A 189 1.35 3.56 1.71
N SER A 190 1.99 2.70 2.50
CA SER A 190 3.18 3.03 3.30
C SER A 190 4.11 1.83 3.39
N THR A 191 5.43 2.07 3.36
CA THR A 191 6.44 1.00 3.37
C THR A 191 7.79 1.46 3.93
N GLY A 192 8.53 0.51 4.51
CA GLY A 192 9.97 0.62 4.76
C GLY A 192 10.83 0.11 3.60
N GLY A 193 10.22 -0.20 2.45
CA GLY A 193 10.92 -0.75 1.29
C GLY A 193 11.11 -2.27 1.34
N VAL A 194 12.29 -2.75 0.99
CA VAL A 194 12.63 -4.17 1.02
C VAL A 194 13.83 -4.40 1.94
N PRO A 195 13.97 -5.58 2.58
CA PRO A 195 15.10 -5.86 3.45
C PRO A 195 16.44 -5.64 2.73
N VAL A 196 17.42 -5.07 3.43
CA VAL A 196 18.81 -4.85 2.94
C VAL A 196 18.92 -4.10 1.61
N MET A 197 17.95 -3.23 1.32
CA MET A 197 18.00 -2.41 0.11
C MET A 197 19.12 -1.37 0.17
N PHE A 198 19.54 -0.91 -1.02
CA PHE A 198 20.54 0.13 -1.16
C PHE A 198 20.05 1.46 -0.54
N PRO A 199 20.89 2.20 0.21
CA PRO A 199 20.51 3.47 0.78
C PRO A 199 20.01 4.46 -0.27
N GLY A 200 18.80 5.00 -0.05
CA GLY A 200 18.13 5.90 -1.01
C GLY A 200 17.32 5.20 -2.09
N ARG A 201 17.21 3.87 -2.09
CA ARG A 201 16.25 3.16 -2.96
C ARG A 201 14.83 3.56 -2.58
N VAL A 202 14.04 3.88 -3.57
CA VAL A 202 12.61 4.21 -3.49
C VAL A 202 11.83 3.18 -4.31
N GLY A 203 10.75 2.63 -3.73
CA GLY A 203 9.85 1.70 -4.39
C GLY A 203 8.69 2.39 -5.12
N ASP A 204 7.67 1.61 -5.44
CA ASP A 204 6.44 2.06 -6.10
C ASP A 204 5.54 2.89 -5.18
N THR A 205 5.60 2.66 -3.88
CA THR A 205 4.69 3.21 -2.86
C THR A 205 4.53 4.73 -2.92
N PRO A 206 5.58 5.58 -3.02
CA PRO A 206 5.42 7.03 -3.04
C PRO A 206 5.09 7.57 -4.44
N LEU A 207 5.08 6.73 -5.47
CA LEU A 207 4.92 7.12 -6.87
C LEU A 207 3.47 6.95 -7.30
N ILE A 208 2.75 8.08 -7.35
CA ILE A 208 1.37 8.12 -7.86
C ILE A 208 1.31 7.57 -9.29
N GLY A 209 0.37 6.64 -9.51
CA GLY A 209 0.24 5.90 -10.77
C GLY A 209 1.03 4.59 -10.80
N SER A 210 1.98 4.38 -9.89
CA SER A 210 2.70 3.11 -9.73
C SER A 210 2.13 2.31 -8.55
N GLY A 211 2.36 2.73 -7.31
CA GLY A 211 1.90 2.06 -6.09
C GLY A 211 0.47 2.42 -5.71
N VAL A 212 0.07 3.66 -5.93
CA VAL A 212 -1.24 4.19 -5.53
C VAL A 212 -1.87 5.00 -6.66
N TYR A 213 -3.18 4.86 -6.83
CA TYR A 213 -3.99 5.73 -7.68
C TYR A 213 -5.44 5.76 -7.22
N ALA A 214 -6.07 6.94 -7.23
CA ALA A 214 -7.50 7.11 -6.97
C ALA A 214 -8.12 8.11 -7.95
N ASP A 215 -9.29 7.75 -8.51
CA ASP A 215 -10.08 8.58 -9.41
C ASP A 215 -11.52 8.06 -9.38
N ASN A 216 -12.48 8.91 -8.97
CA ASN A 216 -13.89 8.55 -8.87
C ASN A 216 -14.48 8.04 -10.20
N SER A 217 -13.89 8.46 -11.34
CA SER A 217 -14.31 8.02 -12.67
C SER A 217 -13.78 6.63 -13.06
N SER A 218 -12.80 6.10 -12.35
CA SER A 218 -12.19 4.79 -12.64
C SER A 218 -12.20 3.85 -11.43
N GLY A 219 -11.47 4.17 -10.38
CA GLY A 219 -11.37 3.37 -9.17
C GLY A 219 -10.24 3.84 -8.25
N ALA A 220 -10.19 3.24 -7.05
CA ALA A 220 -9.08 3.36 -6.09
C ALA A 220 -8.25 2.08 -6.13
N ILE A 221 -6.93 2.23 -6.21
CA ILE A 221 -5.95 1.15 -6.37
C ILE A 221 -4.82 1.35 -5.37
N SER A 222 -4.47 0.27 -4.64
CA SER A 222 -3.25 0.17 -3.84
C SER A 222 -2.51 -1.10 -4.23
N MET A 223 -1.21 -0.95 -4.54
CA MET A 223 -0.33 -2.05 -4.96
C MET A 223 0.61 -2.47 -3.84
N THR A 224 1.10 -3.71 -3.93
CA THR A 224 2.15 -4.25 -3.08
C THR A 224 2.93 -5.32 -3.86
N GLY A 225 4.19 -5.56 -3.50
CA GLY A 225 5.03 -6.54 -4.17
C GLY A 225 6.41 -6.01 -4.52
N LEU A 226 6.97 -6.47 -5.63
CA LEU A 226 8.28 -6.02 -6.11
C LEU A 226 8.15 -4.65 -6.78
N GLY A 227 8.53 -3.60 -6.05
CA GLY A 227 8.35 -2.21 -6.45
C GLY A 227 8.93 -1.88 -7.83
N GLU A 228 10.10 -2.42 -8.16
CA GLU A 228 10.76 -2.24 -9.46
C GLU A 228 9.91 -2.73 -10.63
N SER A 229 9.17 -3.82 -10.44
CA SER A 229 8.25 -4.35 -11.46
C SER A 229 6.98 -3.50 -11.58
N ILE A 230 6.45 -3.08 -10.45
CA ILE A 230 5.25 -2.23 -10.37
C ILE A 230 5.52 -0.87 -11.03
N ILE A 231 6.68 -0.25 -10.75
CA ILE A 231 7.10 1.03 -11.36
C ILE A 231 7.24 0.91 -12.87
N ARG A 232 7.98 -0.10 -13.35
CA ARG A 232 8.26 -0.29 -14.79
C ARG A 232 7.00 -0.44 -15.63
N MET A 233 5.91 -0.94 -15.05
CA MET A 233 4.63 -1.14 -15.74
C MET A 233 3.58 -0.05 -15.43
N GLY A 234 3.85 0.89 -14.50
CA GLY A 234 2.91 1.92 -14.10
C GLY A 234 1.58 1.32 -13.62
N MET A 235 1.65 0.28 -12.77
CA MET A 235 0.57 -0.68 -12.54
C MET A 235 -0.72 -0.03 -12.05
N ALA A 236 -0.67 0.88 -11.06
CA ALA A 236 -1.89 1.47 -10.49
C ALA A 236 -2.63 2.34 -11.54
N LYS A 237 -1.89 3.14 -12.33
CA LYS A 237 -2.50 3.94 -13.41
C LYS A 237 -3.02 3.07 -14.54
N TRP A 238 -2.29 2.03 -14.91
CA TRP A 238 -2.75 1.11 -15.94
C TRP A 238 -4.05 0.40 -15.53
N LEU A 239 -4.14 -0.08 -14.29
CA LEU A 239 -5.39 -0.64 -13.74
C LEU A 239 -6.53 0.37 -13.81
N ALA A 240 -6.31 1.63 -13.44
CA ALA A 240 -7.32 2.69 -13.54
C ALA A 240 -7.79 2.91 -15.00
N VAL A 241 -6.89 2.86 -15.97
CA VAL A 241 -7.25 2.94 -17.41
C VAL A 241 -8.14 1.76 -17.82
N LEU A 242 -7.81 0.53 -17.43
CA LEU A 242 -8.65 -0.63 -17.71
C LEU A 242 -10.05 -0.52 -17.08
N LEU A 243 -10.12 -0.03 -15.83
CA LEU A 243 -11.40 0.20 -15.15
C LEU A 243 -12.24 1.27 -15.85
N LYS A 244 -11.61 2.35 -16.34
CA LYS A 244 -12.27 3.41 -17.11
C LYS A 244 -12.76 2.90 -18.46
N ALA A 245 -12.03 1.97 -19.07
CA ALA A 245 -12.44 1.27 -20.29
C ALA A 245 -13.57 0.22 -20.07
N GLY A 246 -14.15 0.15 -18.87
CA GLY A 246 -15.30 -0.70 -18.56
C GLY A 246 -14.97 -2.10 -18.02
N TYR A 247 -13.71 -2.41 -17.79
CA TYR A 247 -13.35 -3.71 -17.20
C TYR A 247 -13.88 -3.82 -15.76
N SER A 248 -14.30 -5.02 -15.38
CA SER A 248 -14.56 -5.31 -13.98
C SER A 248 -13.23 -5.31 -13.18
N PRO A 249 -13.23 -4.99 -11.86
CA PRO A 249 -12.02 -5.05 -11.05
C PRO A 249 -11.25 -6.37 -11.20
N SER A 250 -11.94 -7.50 -11.16
CA SER A 250 -11.30 -8.82 -11.29
C SER A 250 -10.69 -9.07 -12.67
N ARG A 251 -11.32 -8.56 -13.74
CA ARG A 251 -10.77 -8.71 -15.12
C ARG A 251 -9.55 -7.80 -15.29
N ALA A 252 -9.61 -6.56 -14.83
CA ALA A 252 -8.49 -5.62 -14.88
C ALA A 252 -7.27 -6.17 -14.13
N ALA A 253 -7.48 -6.67 -12.90
CA ALA A 253 -6.42 -7.25 -12.09
C ALA A 253 -5.78 -8.47 -12.79
N ARG A 254 -6.58 -9.43 -13.29
CA ARG A 254 -6.05 -10.61 -13.98
C ARG A 254 -5.20 -10.24 -15.20
N GLN A 255 -5.67 -9.29 -16.01
CA GLN A 255 -4.93 -8.87 -17.18
C GLN A 255 -3.60 -8.20 -16.79
N ALA A 256 -3.63 -7.18 -15.94
CA ALA A 256 -2.45 -6.42 -15.58
C ALA A 256 -1.42 -7.26 -14.80
N LEU A 257 -1.86 -8.09 -13.85
CA LEU A 257 -0.98 -9.00 -13.12
C LEU A 257 -0.45 -10.13 -14.03
N GLY A 258 -1.26 -10.63 -14.95
CA GLY A 258 -0.83 -11.62 -15.93
C GLY A 258 0.29 -11.10 -16.83
N GLU A 259 0.15 -9.88 -17.35
CA GLU A 259 1.20 -9.25 -18.15
C GLU A 259 2.46 -8.89 -17.33
N LEU A 260 2.31 -8.49 -16.06
CA LEU A 260 3.44 -8.30 -15.16
C LEU A 260 4.28 -9.58 -15.04
N VAL A 261 3.62 -10.72 -14.85
CA VAL A 261 4.30 -12.02 -14.75
C VAL A 261 4.93 -12.43 -16.08
N SER A 262 4.18 -12.37 -17.17
CA SER A 262 4.63 -12.89 -18.47
C SER A 262 5.75 -12.04 -19.10
N ARG A 263 5.68 -10.71 -18.98
CA ARG A 263 6.64 -9.80 -19.62
C ARG A 263 7.93 -9.59 -18.85
N ILE A 264 7.85 -9.53 -17.53
CA ILE A 264 9.00 -9.14 -16.69
C ILE A 264 9.20 -10.03 -15.46
N HIS A 265 8.48 -11.15 -15.36
CA HIS A 265 8.53 -12.08 -14.23
C HIS A 265 8.34 -11.37 -12.88
N GLY A 266 7.48 -10.35 -12.86
CA GLY A 266 7.21 -9.53 -11.69
C GLY A 266 6.25 -10.21 -10.71
N GLU A 267 6.33 -9.79 -9.46
CA GLU A 267 5.45 -10.26 -8.38
C GLU A 267 4.73 -9.07 -7.77
N ALA A 268 3.40 -9.13 -7.70
CA ALA A 268 2.60 -8.07 -7.12
C ALA A 268 1.25 -8.57 -6.59
N GLY A 269 0.62 -7.73 -5.76
CA GLY A 269 -0.76 -7.81 -5.35
C GLY A 269 -1.42 -6.45 -5.44
N CYS A 270 -2.74 -6.44 -5.49
CA CYS A 270 -3.52 -5.20 -5.58
C CYS A 270 -4.85 -5.28 -4.82
N LEU A 271 -5.23 -4.13 -4.28
CA LEU A 271 -6.60 -3.79 -3.92
C LEU A 271 -7.17 -2.91 -5.03
N ILE A 272 -8.37 -3.20 -5.49
CA ILE A 272 -9.10 -2.39 -6.48
C ILE A 272 -10.53 -2.20 -5.99
N LEU A 273 -11.00 -0.95 -5.92
CA LEU A 273 -12.35 -0.58 -5.52
C LEU A 273 -12.91 0.49 -6.47
N LYS A 274 -14.12 0.26 -6.99
CA LYS A 274 -14.86 1.22 -7.83
C LYS A 274 -15.91 1.99 -7.01
N SER A 275 -16.29 3.17 -7.49
CA SER A 275 -17.35 3.99 -6.88
C SER A 275 -18.72 3.30 -6.82
N ASN A 276 -18.99 2.31 -7.67
CA ASN A 276 -20.19 1.49 -7.60
C ASN A 276 -20.12 0.31 -6.59
N GLY A 277 -19.08 0.26 -5.76
CA GLY A 277 -18.87 -0.75 -4.72
C GLY A 277 -18.33 -2.09 -5.22
N LYS A 278 -18.08 -2.28 -6.52
CA LYS A 278 -17.41 -3.49 -7.03
C LYS A 278 -15.93 -3.41 -6.69
N PHE A 279 -15.37 -4.51 -6.17
CA PHE A 279 -13.96 -4.57 -5.78
C PHE A 279 -13.32 -5.93 -6.04
N THR A 280 -12.00 -6.00 -5.94
CA THR A 280 -11.24 -7.24 -5.93
C THR A 280 -9.95 -7.10 -5.12
N ILE A 281 -9.47 -8.23 -4.61
CA ILE A 281 -8.15 -8.41 -3.99
C ILE A 281 -7.50 -9.55 -4.75
N GLN A 282 -6.38 -9.30 -5.43
CA GLN A 282 -5.66 -10.32 -6.22
C GLN A 282 -4.16 -10.14 -6.08
N HIS A 283 -3.43 -11.26 -6.20
CA HIS A 283 -1.97 -11.26 -6.12
C HIS A 283 -1.36 -12.45 -6.89
N THR A 284 -0.10 -12.32 -7.29
CA THR A 284 0.69 -13.36 -7.98
C THR A 284 1.62 -14.12 -7.02
N THR A 285 1.86 -13.59 -5.83
CA THR A 285 2.72 -14.15 -4.78
C THR A 285 2.05 -15.33 -4.05
N PRO A 286 2.80 -16.17 -3.31
CA PRO A 286 2.22 -17.23 -2.48
C PRO A 286 1.22 -16.73 -1.43
N TRP A 287 1.49 -15.58 -0.81
CA TRP A 287 0.69 -14.99 0.26
C TRP A 287 0.46 -13.50 0.06
N MET A 288 -0.69 -13.03 0.53
CA MET A 288 -1.01 -11.62 0.68
C MET A 288 -2.04 -11.47 1.79
N ALA A 289 -1.58 -11.06 2.97
CA ALA A 289 -2.48 -10.69 4.06
C ALA A 289 -3.34 -9.50 3.61
N ALA A 290 -4.64 -9.69 3.58
CA ALA A 290 -5.56 -8.64 3.16
C ALA A 290 -6.96 -8.84 3.74
N GLY A 291 -7.79 -7.82 3.67
CA GLY A 291 -9.16 -7.90 4.11
C GLY A 291 -10.05 -6.79 3.56
N TYR A 292 -11.34 -6.94 3.83
CA TYR A 292 -12.33 -5.92 3.49
C TYR A 292 -13.50 -5.93 4.46
N TRP A 293 -14.20 -4.81 4.52
CA TRP A 293 -15.50 -4.70 5.15
C TRP A 293 -16.45 -3.85 4.30
N ASN A 294 -17.64 -4.39 4.03
CA ASN A 294 -18.71 -3.78 3.24
C ASN A 294 -20.03 -3.64 4.01
N GLY A 295 -19.97 -3.69 5.34
CA GLY A 295 -21.15 -3.61 6.22
C GLY A 295 -21.99 -4.86 6.30
N LYS A 296 -21.55 -5.99 5.73
CA LYS A 296 -22.26 -7.28 5.81
C LYS A 296 -21.45 -8.24 6.68
N GLY A 297 -21.99 -8.58 7.85
CA GLY A 297 -21.31 -9.45 8.81
C GLY A 297 -20.03 -8.84 9.38
N PRO A 298 -19.14 -9.65 9.97
CA PRO A 298 -17.84 -9.21 10.47
C PRO A 298 -16.87 -8.91 9.32
N PRO A 299 -15.76 -8.14 9.58
CA PRO A 299 -14.72 -7.92 8.60
C PRO A 299 -14.07 -9.23 8.16
N ILE A 300 -13.84 -9.37 6.87
CA ILE A 300 -13.18 -10.54 6.29
C ILE A 300 -11.71 -10.25 6.13
N VAL A 301 -10.86 -11.00 6.83
CA VAL A 301 -9.40 -10.95 6.71
C VAL A 301 -8.87 -12.34 6.42
N ARG A 302 -7.96 -12.47 5.46
CA ARG A 302 -7.36 -13.75 5.04
C ARG A 302 -5.87 -13.58 4.77
N ASP A 303 -5.16 -14.70 4.83
CA ASP A 303 -3.73 -14.79 4.47
C ASP A 303 -3.50 -14.76 2.94
N ARG A 304 -4.57 -14.98 2.13
CA ARG A 304 -4.56 -14.90 0.66
C ARG A 304 -5.99 -14.84 0.08
N PHE A 305 -6.11 -14.24 -1.11
CA PHE A 305 -7.38 -14.05 -1.83
C PHE A 305 -7.39 -14.64 -3.26
N SER A 306 -6.27 -15.00 -3.85
CA SER A 306 -6.19 -15.54 -5.21
C SER A 306 -6.31 -17.06 -5.24
N ALA A 307 -6.98 -17.60 -6.26
CA ALA A 307 -6.87 -19.01 -6.60
C ALA A 307 -5.47 -19.29 -7.18
N ARG A 308 -4.77 -20.29 -6.65
CA ARG A 308 -3.38 -20.69 -7.00
C ARG A 308 -3.10 -20.96 -8.50
N HIS A 309 -4.12 -21.00 -9.37
CA HIS A 309 -3.98 -21.55 -10.73
C HIS A 309 -4.00 -20.52 -11.87
N SER A 310 -4.30 -19.24 -11.60
CA SER A 310 -4.54 -18.27 -12.67
C SER A 310 -3.29 -17.60 -13.25
N PHE A 311 -2.10 -17.75 -12.64
CA PHE A 311 -0.86 -17.07 -13.07
C PHE A 311 0.35 -18.01 -13.24
N ARG A 312 0.15 -19.34 -13.28
CA ARG A 312 1.26 -20.28 -13.60
C ARG A 312 1.68 -20.08 -15.04
N GLN A 313 2.98 -19.90 -15.27
CA GLN A 313 3.56 -20.07 -16.60
C GLN A 313 3.32 -21.51 -17.06
N PRO A 314 3.01 -21.75 -18.35
CA PRO A 314 3.24 -23.05 -18.93
C PRO A 314 4.73 -23.35 -18.78
N ASN A 315 5.05 -24.53 -18.27
CA ASN A 315 6.39 -25.00 -18.02
C ASN A 315 7.31 -24.68 -19.21
N SER A 316 8.36 -23.89 -18.97
CA SER A 316 9.54 -23.81 -19.83
C SER A 316 10.47 -24.95 -19.52
#